data_25bb55eac521b6bcd146a0e0ec5107c0
#
_entry.id   25bb55eac521b6bcd146a0e0ec5107c0
#
_cell.length_a   1.000
_cell.length_b   1.000
_cell.length_c   1.000
_cell.angle_alpha   90.00
_cell.angle_beta   90.00
_cell.angle_gamma   90.00
#
_symmetry.space_group_name_H-M   'P 1'
#
loop_
_entity.id
_entity.type
_entity.pdbx_description
1 polymer ?
#
loop_
_entity_poly.entity_id
_entity_poly.type
_entity_poly.pdbx_seq_one_letter_code
_entity_poly.pdbx_strand_id
1 'polypeptide(L)'
;FIPEFAEKFQAKTKIAAHINRLGKNISRKFADRYYQEIGLCLSITATDLLSELQKNGEPWAKATAFDGSTIIGEFFDKRSIGNNVNVKVETNTSCEEFAEMNLNEKIEYAIEYASKFFTLKIGDIILLETNHKAINLSIGNKITASLNGNDSIDIKIK
;
A
#
# COMPACT_ATOMS: atom_id res chain seq x y z
N PHE A 1 1.85 -5.21 16.80
CA PHE A 1 0.98 -4.87 17.95
C PHE A 1 -0.06 -3.86 17.52
N ILE A 2 -1.30 -3.99 18.02
CA ILE A 2 -2.34 -2.96 17.89
C ILE A 2 -2.05 -1.86 18.91
N PRO A 3 -1.94 -0.58 18.50
CA PRO A 3 -1.77 0.53 19.43
C PRO A 3 -2.98 0.74 20.37
N GLU A 4 -2.76 1.30 21.55
CA GLU A 4 -3.81 1.53 22.56
C GLU A 4 -4.55 2.88 22.39
N PHE A 5 -4.12 3.73 21.45
CA PHE A 5 -4.68 5.09 21.29
C PHE A 5 -6.01 5.13 20.52
N ALA A 6 -6.49 4.01 19.99
CA ALA A 6 -7.76 3.89 19.29
C ALA A 6 -8.34 2.48 19.50
N GLU A 7 -9.64 2.33 19.26
CA GLU A 7 -10.34 1.06 19.45
C GLU A 7 -10.58 0.30 18.15
N LYS A 8 -10.62 1.02 17.01
CA LYS A 8 -10.99 0.45 15.71
C LYS A 8 -9.91 0.68 14.67
N PHE A 9 -9.32 -0.40 14.21
CA PHE A 9 -8.32 -0.38 13.15
C PHE A 9 -8.79 -1.19 11.94
N GLN A 10 -8.51 -0.65 10.76
CA GLN A 10 -8.73 -1.34 9.50
C GLN A 10 -7.45 -1.39 8.68
N ALA A 11 -7.22 -2.50 8.00
CA ALA A 11 -6.13 -2.65 7.04
C ALA A 11 -6.68 -2.71 5.62
N LYS A 12 -5.99 -2.08 4.69
CA LYS A 12 -6.27 -2.15 3.25
C LYS A 12 -5.01 -2.50 2.49
N THR A 13 -5.10 -3.48 1.61
CA THR A 13 -3.99 -3.86 0.75
C THR A 13 -3.83 -2.85 -0.37
N LYS A 14 -2.60 -2.40 -0.61
CA LYS A 14 -2.22 -1.48 -1.67
C LYS A 14 -1.08 -2.08 -2.50
N ILE A 15 -0.97 -1.63 -3.75
CA ILE A 15 0.23 -1.88 -4.54
C ILE A 15 1.32 -0.92 -4.09
N ALA A 16 2.55 -1.41 -3.97
CA ALA A 16 3.72 -0.63 -3.60
C ALA A 16 4.72 -0.65 -4.77
N ALA A 17 5.15 0.53 -5.22
CA ALA A 17 6.20 0.68 -6.21
C ALA A 17 7.45 1.31 -5.56
N HIS A 18 8.57 0.62 -5.64
CA HIS A 18 9.84 1.04 -5.03
C HIS A 18 10.63 1.94 -5.98
N ILE A 19 10.88 3.19 -5.55
CA ILE A 19 11.61 4.18 -6.32
C ILE A 19 13.10 3.92 -6.24
N ASN A 20 13.73 3.76 -7.40
CA ASN A 20 15.17 3.45 -7.53
C ASN A 20 16.01 4.60 -8.10
N ARG A 21 15.42 5.77 -8.34
CA ARG A 21 16.08 6.92 -8.95
C ARG A 21 15.58 8.24 -8.37
N LEU A 22 16.52 9.17 -8.15
CA LEU A 22 16.21 10.55 -7.78
C LEU A 22 15.54 11.28 -8.95
N GLY A 23 14.45 12.02 -8.67
CA GLY A 23 13.78 12.81 -9.69
C GLY A 23 12.70 13.76 -9.18
N LYS A 24 12.49 14.83 -9.94
CA LYS A 24 11.43 15.81 -9.74
C LYS A 24 10.87 16.22 -11.10
N ASN A 25 9.56 16.53 -11.16
CA ASN A 25 8.86 16.90 -12.39
C ASN A 25 9.06 15.84 -13.51
N ILE A 26 8.92 14.57 -13.15
CA ILE A 26 9.15 13.44 -14.04
C ILE A 26 8.00 13.39 -15.06
N SER A 27 8.33 13.45 -16.35
CA SER A 27 7.34 13.24 -17.40
C SER A 27 6.96 11.76 -17.48
N ARG A 28 5.67 11.47 -17.69
CA ARG A 28 5.11 10.11 -17.75
C ARG A 28 5.88 9.16 -18.67
N LYS A 29 6.30 9.63 -19.84
CA LYS A 29 7.09 8.84 -20.82
C LYS A 29 8.44 8.34 -20.28
N PHE A 30 8.92 8.90 -19.18
CA PHE A 30 10.17 8.51 -18.53
C PHE A 30 9.97 7.84 -17.18
N ALA A 31 8.74 7.80 -16.66
CA ALA A 31 8.42 7.32 -15.33
C ALA A 31 8.79 5.83 -15.13
N ASP A 32 8.71 5.02 -16.18
CA ASP A 32 9.13 3.61 -16.16
C ASP A 32 10.57 3.39 -15.69
N ARG A 33 11.44 4.39 -15.83
CA ARG A 33 12.86 4.33 -15.44
C ARG A 33 13.09 4.57 -13.94
N TYR A 34 12.04 4.94 -13.19
CA TYR A 34 12.13 5.37 -11.79
C TYR A 34 11.73 4.29 -10.80
N TYR A 35 11.20 3.16 -11.26
CA TYR A 35 10.90 2.01 -10.42
C TYR A 35 11.30 0.71 -11.10
N GLN A 36 11.73 -0.27 -10.33
CA GLN A 36 12.14 -1.58 -10.82
C GLN A 36 11.37 -2.70 -10.15
N GLU A 37 10.87 -2.46 -8.96
CA GLU A 37 10.27 -3.46 -8.09
C GLU A 37 8.86 -3.05 -7.69
N ILE A 38 7.97 -4.04 -7.64
CA ILE A 38 6.58 -3.92 -7.25
C ILE A 38 6.30 -4.93 -6.15
N GLY A 39 5.56 -4.54 -5.13
CA GLY A 39 5.14 -5.40 -4.03
C GLY A 39 3.76 -5.02 -3.53
N LEU A 40 3.40 -5.58 -2.40
CA LEU A 40 2.18 -5.25 -1.67
C LEU A 40 2.49 -4.53 -0.36
N CYS A 41 1.53 -3.76 0.09
CA CYS A 41 1.56 -3.08 1.37
C CYS A 41 0.21 -3.21 2.06
N LEU A 42 0.21 -3.36 3.38
CA LEU A 42 -0.98 -3.14 4.20
C LEU A 42 -0.92 -1.75 4.81
N SER A 43 -1.89 -0.91 4.47
CA SER A 43 -2.07 0.41 5.07
C SER A 43 -3.12 0.31 6.16
N ILE A 44 -2.73 0.63 7.40
CA ILE A 44 -3.56 0.53 8.60
C ILE A 44 -4.05 1.92 8.97
N THR A 45 -5.34 2.03 9.26
CA THR A 45 -6.00 3.26 9.68
C THR A 45 -6.74 3.05 10.99
N ALA A 46 -6.56 3.94 11.94
CA ALA A 46 -7.37 4.04 13.15
C ALA A 46 -8.68 4.77 12.82
N THR A 47 -9.74 4.02 12.52
CA THR A 47 -10.95 4.56 11.86
C THR A 47 -11.83 5.40 12.77
N ASP A 48 -11.91 5.09 14.05
CA ASP A 48 -12.62 5.89 15.06
C ASP A 48 -11.92 7.24 15.26
N LEU A 49 -10.59 7.22 15.46
CA LEU A 49 -9.78 8.43 15.56
C LEU A 49 -9.85 9.27 14.29
N LEU A 50 -9.79 8.65 13.10
CA LEU A 50 -9.94 9.36 11.83
C LEU A 50 -11.28 10.11 11.75
N SER A 51 -12.36 9.44 12.15
CA SER A 51 -13.70 10.05 12.14
C SER A 51 -13.80 11.25 13.10
N GLU A 52 -13.16 11.16 14.27
CA GLU A 52 -13.10 12.27 15.24
C GLU A 52 -12.31 13.45 14.67
N LEU A 53 -11.10 13.21 14.15
CA LEU A 53 -10.26 14.26 13.56
C LEU A 53 -10.95 14.96 12.39
N GLN A 54 -11.66 14.21 11.55
CA GLN A 54 -12.43 14.78 10.43
C GLN A 54 -13.57 15.70 10.91
N LYS A 55 -14.31 15.31 11.95
CA LYS A 55 -15.37 16.13 12.54
C LYS A 55 -14.83 17.46 13.12
N ASN A 56 -13.64 17.40 13.68
CA ASN A 56 -12.99 18.54 14.33
C ASN A 56 -12.20 19.40 13.33
N GLY A 57 -12.05 18.99 12.06
CA GLY A 57 -11.21 19.69 11.07
C GLY A 57 -9.71 19.60 11.39
N GLU A 58 -9.28 18.57 12.11
CA GLU A 58 -7.89 18.34 12.50
C GLU A 58 -7.12 17.53 11.43
N PRO A 59 -5.77 17.64 11.40
CA PRO A 59 -4.92 16.83 10.50
C PRO A 59 -5.03 15.32 10.80
N TRP A 60 -5.09 14.52 9.75
CA TRP A 60 -5.35 13.07 9.84
C TRP A 60 -4.11 12.20 10.12
N ALA A 61 -2.93 12.77 10.13
CA ALA A 61 -1.67 12.02 10.26
C ALA A 61 -1.66 11.08 11.48
N LYS A 62 -2.23 11.50 12.61
CA LYS A 62 -2.34 10.67 13.81
C LYS A 62 -3.09 9.35 13.58
N ALA A 63 -4.08 9.36 12.68
CA ALA A 63 -4.92 8.20 12.39
C ALA A 63 -4.42 7.33 11.23
N THR A 64 -3.50 7.84 10.39
CA THR A 64 -3.10 7.18 9.13
C THR A 64 -1.58 7.01 8.96
N ALA A 65 -0.76 7.70 9.77
CA ALA A 65 0.70 7.73 9.65
C ALA A 65 1.40 7.55 11.00
N PHE A 66 0.83 6.73 11.87
CA PHE A 66 1.45 6.32 13.14
C PHE A 66 2.47 5.20 12.92
N ASP A 67 3.31 4.94 13.90
CA ASP A 67 4.31 3.87 13.84
C ASP A 67 3.64 2.51 13.63
N GLY A 68 4.04 1.80 12.57
CA GLY A 68 3.44 0.52 12.18
C GLY A 68 2.15 0.64 11.37
N SER A 69 1.71 1.86 10.98
CA SER A 69 0.53 2.05 10.12
C SER A 69 0.71 1.53 8.68
N THR A 70 1.95 1.27 8.29
CA THR A 70 2.29 0.79 6.94
C THR A 70 3.20 -0.42 7.05
N ILE A 71 2.72 -1.57 6.58
CA ILE A 71 3.47 -2.83 6.56
C ILE A 71 3.81 -3.12 5.10
N ILE A 72 5.09 -3.07 4.78
CA ILE A 72 5.60 -3.33 3.44
C ILE A 72 5.94 -4.82 3.32
N GLY A 73 5.42 -5.46 2.28
CA GLY A 73 5.73 -6.83 1.93
C GLY A 73 7.01 -6.98 1.10
N GLU A 74 7.25 -8.19 0.61
CA GLU A 74 8.33 -8.44 -0.32
C GLU A 74 8.09 -7.78 -1.67
N PHE A 75 9.17 -7.33 -2.30
CA PHE A 75 9.19 -6.75 -3.63
C PHE A 75 9.68 -7.75 -4.68
N PHE A 76 9.12 -7.65 -5.87
CA PHE A 76 9.46 -8.48 -7.02
C PHE A 76 9.81 -7.60 -8.23
N ASP A 77 10.71 -8.08 -9.09
CA ASP A 77 11.06 -7.38 -10.34
C ASP A 77 9.77 -7.15 -11.18
N LYS A 78 9.52 -5.91 -11.59
CA LYS A 78 8.31 -5.54 -12.35
C LYS A 78 8.13 -6.35 -13.63
N ARG A 79 9.23 -6.82 -14.25
CA ARG A 79 9.17 -7.65 -15.46
C ARG A 79 8.63 -9.05 -15.20
N SER A 80 8.87 -9.59 -13.99
CA SER A 80 8.32 -10.88 -13.58
C SER A 80 6.85 -10.80 -13.20
N ILE A 81 6.41 -9.64 -12.70
CA ILE A 81 5.03 -9.40 -12.26
C ILE A 81 4.11 -9.11 -13.46
N GLY A 82 4.58 -8.30 -14.42
CA GLY A 82 3.78 -7.92 -15.59
C GLY A 82 2.82 -6.77 -15.31
N ASN A 83 1.98 -6.47 -16.31
CA ASN A 83 1.10 -5.29 -16.30
C ASN A 83 -0.32 -5.57 -15.76
N ASN A 84 -0.75 -6.84 -15.82
CA ASN A 84 -2.03 -7.29 -15.27
C ASN A 84 -1.73 -8.32 -14.20
N VAL A 85 -2.16 -8.02 -12.98
CA VAL A 85 -1.80 -8.81 -11.81
C VAL A 85 -3.03 -9.30 -11.08
N ASN A 86 -2.91 -10.47 -10.46
CA ASN A 86 -3.90 -11.00 -9.54
C ASN A 86 -3.37 -10.85 -8.11
N VAL A 87 -4.16 -10.21 -7.27
CA VAL A 87 -3.87 -10.05 -5.84
C VAL A 87 -4.80 -10.94 -5.05
N LYS A 88 -4.25 -11.77 -4.18
CA LYS A 88 -5.00 -12.60 -3.26
C LYS A 88 -4.69 -12.16 -1.84
N VAL A 89 -5.71 -11.92 -1.04
CA VAL A 89 -5.60 -11.56 0.37
C VAL A 89 -6.41 -12.55 1.20
N GLU A 90 -5.75 -13.20 2.14
CA GLU A 90 -6.39 -14.19 3.03
C GLU A 90 -6.26 -13.75 4.49
N THR A 91 -7.33 -13.98 5.22
CA THR A 91 -7.38 -13.80 6.67
C THR A 91 -7.82 -15.12 7.32
N ASN A 92 -7.92 -15.17 8.65
CA ASN A 92 -8.45 -16.34 9.35
C ASN A 92 -9.87 -16.74 8.89
N THR A 93 -10.65 -15.80 8.37
CA THR A 93 -12.10 -15.97 8.11
C THR A 93 -12.52 -15.66 6.68
N SER A 94 -11.66 -15.09 5.87
CA SER A 94 -11.99 -14.65 4.51
C SER A 94 -10.83 -14.81 3.54
N CYS A 95 -11.18 -14.97 2.27
CA CYS A 95 -10.24 -14.92 1.15
C CYS A 95 -10.85 -14.02 0.07
N GLU A 96 -10.11 -13.04 -0.39
CA GLU A 96 -10.49 -12.14 -1.47
C GLU A 96 -9.44 -12.18 -2.56
N GLU A 97 -9.88 -12.36 -3.81
CA GLU A 97 -9.03 -12.25 -4.99
C GLU A 97 -9.57 -11.15 -5.91
N PHE A 98 -8.68 -10.35 -6.44
CA PHE A 98 -9.03 -9.30 -7.41
C PHE A 98 -7.89 -9.05 -8.38
N ALA A 99 -8.27 -8.61 -9.59
CA ALA A 99 -7.30 -8.27 -10.63
C ALA A 99 -7.03 -6.75 -10.62
N GLU A 100 -5.76 -6.39 -10.78
CA GLU A 100 -5.34 -5.02 -11.09
C GLU A 100 -4.80 -4.98 -12.51
N MET A 101 -5.44 -4.18 -13.35
CA MET A 101 -5.14 -4.04 -14.76
C MET A 101 -4.36 -2.76 -15.03
N ASN A 102 -3.53 -2.79 -16.07
CA ASN A 102 -2.75 -1.62 -16.50
C ASN A 102 -1.89 -1.03 -15.38
N LEU A 103 -1.24 -1.91 -14.63
CA LEU A 103 -0.50 -1.56 -13.42
C LEU A 103 0.65 -0.58 -13.71
N ASN A 104 1.39 -0.79 -14.79
CA ASN A 104 2.49 0.10 -15.19
C ASN A 104 1.99 1.53 -15.44
N GLU A 105 0.89 1.69 -16.16
CA GLU A 105 0.31 3.01 -16.44
C GLU A 105 -0.14 3.73 -15.16
N LYS A 106 -0.69 2.99 -14.21
CA LYS A 106 -1.11 3.52 -12.90
C LYS A 106 0.10 3.99 -12.08
N ILE A 107 1.17 3.19 -12.04
CA ILE A 107 2.41 3.52 -11.34
C ILE A 107 3.08 4.74 -12.00
N GLU A 108 3.20 4.75 -13.32
CA GLU A 108 3.80 5.86 -14.07
C GLU A 108 3.03 7.16 -13.88
N TYR A 109 1.69 7.09 -13.86
CA TYR A 109 0.85 8.26 -13.54
C TYR A 109 1.11 8.76 -12.12
N ALA A 110 1.19 7.86 -11.15
CA ALA A 110 1.45 8.22 -9.75
C ALA A 110 2.84 8.86 -9.57
N ILE A 111 3.87 8.34 -10.27
CA ILE A 111 5.21 8.91 -10.29
C ILE A 111 5.19 10.32 -10.90
N GLU A 112 4.57 10.50 -12.07
CA GLU A 112 4.41 11.80 -12.70
C GLU A 112 3.72 12.78 -11.76
N TYR A 113 2.60 12.37 -11.16
CA TYR A 113 1.82 13.23 -10.28
C TYR A 113 2.57 13.60 -9.00
N ALA A 114 3.09 12.62 -8.27
CA ALA A 114 3.81 12.84 -7.03
C ALA A 114 5.06 13.70 -7.22
N SER A 115 5.78 13.50 -8.33
CA SER A 115 7.01 14.25 -8.61
C SER A 115 6.80 15.73 -8.91
N LYS A 116 5.57 16.17 -9.17
CA LYS A 116 5.25 17.61 -9.28
C LYS A 116 5.38 18.32 -7.93
N PHE A 117 5.04 17.64 -6.85
CA PHE A 117 5.02 18.20 -5.49
C PHE A 117 6.28 17.83 -4.70
N PHE A 118 6.76 16.60 -4.85
CA PHE A 118 7.87 16.04 -4.07
C PHE A 118 9.05 15.68 -4.98
N THR A 119 10.26 15.82 -4.45
CA THR A 119 11.44 15.20 -5.06
C THR A 119 11.46 13.75 -4.64
N LEU A 120 11.23 12.83 -5.58
CA LEU A 120 11.33 11.40 -5.32
C LEU A 120 12.78 11.00 -5.11
N LYS A 121 13.04 10.21 -4.08
CA LYS A 121 14.38 9.73 -3.70
C LYS A 121 14.46 8.23 -3.86
N ILE A 122 15.66 7.72 -3.98
CA ILE A 122 15.92 6.28 -3.93
C ILE A 122 15.47 5.75 -2.56
N GLY A 123 14.66 4.70 -2.57
CA GLY A 123 14.07 4.13 -1.36
C GLY A 123 12.67 4.64 -1.03
N ASP A 124 12.19 5.69 -1.67
CA ASP A 124 10.78 6.08 -1.54
C ASP A 124 9.86 4.98 -2.09
N ILE A 125 8.68 4.85 -1.50
CA ILE A 125 7.67 3.90 -1.93
C ILE A 125 6.40 4.65 -2.28
N ILE A 126 5.91 4.46 -3.50
CA ILE A 126 4.61 4.98 -3.93
C ILE A 126 3.57 3.90 -3.71
N LEU A 127 2.51 4.25 -2.99
CA LEU A 127 1.39 3.36 -2.70
C LEU A 127 0.20 3.72 -3.59
N LEU A 128 -0.37 2.70 -4.26
CA LEU A 128 -1.57 2.83 -5.06
C LEU A 128 -2.73 2.11 -4.40
N GLU A 129 -3.89 2.75 -4.40
CA GLU A 129 -5.13 2.14 -3.96
C GLU A 129 -5.51 0.96 -4.86
N THR A 130 -6.13 -0.04 -4.25
CA THR A 130 -6.68 -1.21 -4.91
C THR A 130 -8.19 -1.33 -4.64
N ASN A 131 -8.84 -2.26 -5.33
CA ASN A 131 -10.24 -2.59 -5.09
C ASN A 131 -10.47 -3.46 -3.84
N HIS A 132 -9.41 -3.79 -3.09
CA HIS A 132 -9.51 -4.58 -1.87
C HIS A 132 -10.42 -3.91 -0.83
N LYS A 133 -11.32 -4.68 -0.24
CA LYS A 133 -12.14 -4.21 0.88
C LYS A 133 -11.31 -4.14 2.16
N ALA A 134 -11.55 -3.11 2.96
CA ALA A 134 -10.85 -2.95 4.22
C ALA A 134 -11.17 -4.10 5.18
N ILE A 135 -10.13 -4.63 5.85
CA ILE A 135 -10.22 -5.70 6.85
C ILE A 135 -10.23 -5.05 8.24
N ASN A 136 -11.22 -5.38 9.07
CA ASN A 136 -11.17 -5.01 10.48
C ASN A 136 -10.09 -5.81 11.19
N LEU A 137 -9.23 -5.13 11.92
CA LEU A 137 -8.14 -5.76 12.65
C LEU A 137 -8.54 -6.13 14.07
N SER A 138 -8.14 -7.33 14.49
CA SER A 138 -8.27 -7.82 15.86
C SER A 138 -7.02 -8.60 16.24
N ILE A 139 -6.69 -8.62 17.52
CA ILE A 139 -5.59 -9.44 18.06
C ILE A 139 -5.82 -10.88 17.65
N GLY A 140 -4.77 -11.55 17.17
CA GLY A 140 -4.85 -12.93 16.70
C GLY A 140 -5.13 -13.08 15.20
N ASN A 141 -5.55 -12.02 14.48
CA ASN A 141 -5.71 -12.10 13.04
C ASN A 141 -4.39 -12.45 12.36
N LYS A 142 -4.44 -13.41 11.46
CA LYS A 142 -3.38 -13.68 10.48
C LYS A 142 -3.83 -13.09 9.14
N ILE A 143 -2.94 -12.37 8.47
CA ILE A 143 -3.17 -11.79 7.15
C ILE A 143 -2.01 -12.20 6.27
N THR A 144 -2.35 -12.85 5.14
CA THR A 144 -1.39 -13.14 4.07
C THR A 144 -1.85 -12.45 2.79
N ALA A 145 -0.92 -11.95 2.00
CA ALA A 145 -1.22 -11.40 0.70
C ALA A 145 -0.17 -11.82 -0.33
N SER A 146 -0.64 -12.21 -1.50
CA SER A 146 0.22 -12.64 -2.61
C SER A 146 -0.08 -11.86 -3.88
N LEU A 147 0.94 -11.72 -4.72
CA LEU A 147 0.92 -11.05 -6.01
C LEU A 147 1.27 -12.08 -7.10
N ASN A 148 0.31 -12.41 -7.97
CA ASN A 148 0.46 -13.49 -8.96
C ASN A 148 0.93 -14.83 -8.35
N GLY A 149 0.44 -15.17 -7.15
CA GLY A 149 0.84 -16.38 -6.43
C GLY A 149 2.19 -16.30 -5.70
N ASN A 150 2.90 -15.17 -5.77
CA ASN A 150 4.11 -14.94 -4.98
C ASN A 150 3.72 -14.29 -3.64
N ASP A 151 4.07 -14.93 -2.54
CA ASP A 151 3.78 -14.43 -1.20
C ASP A 151 4.56 -13.15 -0.94
N SER A 152 3.84 -12.07 -0.65
CA SER A 152 4.42 -10.76 -0.37
C SER A 152 4.29 -10.40 1.11
N ILE A 153 3.18 -10.74 1.74
CA ILE A 153 2.88 -10.41 3.14
C ILE A 153 2.44 -11.67 3.88
N ASP A 154 3.03 -11.93 5.04
CA ASP A 154 2.57 -12.92 6.03
C ASP A 154 2.77 -12.35 7.43
N ILE A 155 1.69 -11.95 8.09
CA ILE A 155 1.74 -11.30 9.39
C ILE A 155 0.69 -11.85 10.34
N LYS A 156 0.97 -11.71 11.64
CA LYS A 156 0.02 -11.95 12.72
C LYS A 156 -0.12 -10.70 13.59
N ILE A 157 -1.34 -10.27 13.80
CA ILE A 157 -1.68 -9.15 14.66
C ILE A 157 -1.56 -9.57 16.14
N LYS A 158 -0.77 -8.81 16.91
CA LYS A 158 -0.51 -9.03 18.32
C LYS A 158 -0.99 -7.84 19.14
#